data_158989b1b2cf2d7e7804ae10dda48900
#
_entry.id   158989b1b2cf2d7e7804ae10dda48900
#
_cell.length_a   1.000
_cell.length_b   1.000
_cell.length_c   1.000
_cell.angle_alpha   90.00
_cell.angle_beta   90.00
_cell.angle_gamma   90.00
#
_symmetry.space_group_name_H-M   'P 1'
#
loop_
_entity.id
_entity.type
_entity.pdbx_description
1 polymer ?
#
loop_
_entity_poly.entity_id
_entity_poly.type
_entity_poly.pdbx_seq_one_letter_code
_entity_poly.pdbx_strand_id
1 'polypeptide(L)'
;LFHPAQHKYIRFYTTEKTHCAKIPTQSCNFVFSWDTFTFFTQKHIRKYLIDLFRVILPGGYCFIHYADCHFEKDLHEAKRGYWNYNTKTEMRKIIDQCGYNIIEMDQFSPGANYAIFQKPGKDNPVVYKVIEPPADWKTIPIPPLDIPERIVPRTGKSKKYNKK
;
A
#
# COMPACT_ATOMS: atom_id res chain seq x y z
N LEU A 1 -0.57 15.71 10.06
CA LEU A 1 -1.87 16.41 10.20
C LEU A 1 -2.05 17.30 8.98
N PHE A 2 -3.13 17.08 8.22
CA PHE A 2 -3.40 17.86 7.01
C PHE A 2 -3.92 19.26 7.37
N HIS A 3 -3.50 20.27 6.60
CA HIS A 3 -3.99 21.62 6.77
C HIS A 3 -5.52 21.69 6.53
N PRO A 4 -6.30 22.44 7.32
CA PRO A 4 -7.77 22.52 7.18
C PRO A 4 -8.27 22.79 5.76
N ALA A 5 -7.56 23.62 4.97
CA ALA A 5 -7.88 23.87 3.57
C ALA A 5 -7.80 22.62 2.66
N GLN A 6 -7.03 21.59 3.05
CA GLN A 6 -6.88 20.34 2.31
C GLN A 6 -8.00 19.35 2.61
N HIS A 7 -8.70 19.47 3.75
CA HIS A 7 -9.81 18.59 4.14
C HIS A 7 -10.95 18.61 3.14
N LYS A 8 -11.11 19.68 2.40
CA LYS A 8 -12.12 19.83 1.33
C LYS A 8 -11.96 18.74 0.24
N TYR A 9 -10.74 18.28 0.01
CA TYR A 9 -10.41 17.32 -1.07
C TYR A 9 -10.09 15.91 -0.54
N ILE A 10 -10.02 15.73 0.79
CA ILE A 10 -9.66 14.47 1.41
C ILE A 10 -10.87 13.90 2.12
N ARG A 11 -11.19 12.65 1.84
CA ARG A 11 -12.22 11.89 2.54
C ARG A 11 -11.59 10.70 3.23
N PHE A 12 -11.91 10.52 4.49
CA PHE A 12 -11.42 9.39 5.29
C PHE A 12 -12.52 8.33 5.39
N TYR A 13 -12.13 7.09 5.11
CA TYR A 13 -13.00 5.93 5.23
C TYR A 13 -12.33 4.87 6.10
N THR A 14 -13.10 4.23 6.95
CA THR A 14 -12.68 3.01 7.63
C THR A 14 -12.99 1.81 6.75
N THR A 15 -12.03 0.90 6.62
CA THR A 15 -12.26 -0.38 5.95
C THR A 15 -12.90 -1.38 6.91
N GLU A 16 -13.82 -2.19 6.41
CA GLU A 16 -14.38 -3.32 7.14
C GLU A 16 -13.60 -4.59 6.74
N LYS A 17 -12.70 -5.02 7.62
CA LYS A 17 -11.77 -6.13 7.35
C LYS A 17 -10.89 -5.80 6.12
N THR A 18 -11.17 -6.41 4.96
CA THR A 18 -10.43 -6.25 3.70
C THR A 18 -11.27 -5.61 2.60
N HIS A 19 -12.35 -4.91 2.95
CA HIS A 19 -13.27 -4.30 2.00
C HIS A 19 -13.27 -2.78 2.12
N CYS A 20 -13.13 -2.11 0.99
CA CYS A 20 -13.32 -0.67 0.84
C CYS A 20 -14.79 -0.37 0.51
N ALA A 21 -15.72 -0.95 1.26
CA ALA A 21 -17.16 -0.94 0.95
C ALA A 21 -17.76 0.46 0.75
N LYS A 22 -17.21 1.46 1.44
CA LYS A 22 -17.66 2.86 1.34
C LYS A 22 -17.12 3.60 0.12
N ILE A 23 -16.16 3.00 -0.62
CA ILE A 23 -15.62 3.58 -1.83
C ILE A 23 -16.42 3.06 -3.02
N PRO A 24 -17.00 3.94 -3.85
CA PRO A 24 -17.81 3.52 -4.98
C PRO A 24 -17.03 2.68 -6.00
N THR A 25 -17.73 1.83 -6.73
CA THR A 25 -17.16 1.07 -7.84
C THR A 25 -16.66 2.02 -8.92
N GLN A 26 -15.49 1.72 -9.51
CA GLN A 26 -14.89 2.49 -10.61
C GLN A 26 -14.81 4.00 -10.30
N SER A 27 -14.25 4.35 -9.14
CA SER A 27 -14.17 5.74 -8.69
C SER A 27 -12.74 6.24 -8.47
N CYS A 28 -11.74 5.37 -8.55
CA CYS A 28 -10.35 5.72 -8.31
C CYS A 28 -9.49 5.46 -9.55
N ASN A 29 -8.70 6.45 -9.96
CA ASN A 29 -7.72 6.32 -11.04
C ASN A 29 -6.43 5.69 -10.57
N PHE A 30 -6.10 5.92 -9.28
CA PHE A 30 -4.84 5.49 -8.70
C PHE A 30 -5.04 5.07 -7.24
N VAL A 31 -4.38 3.99 -6.88
CA VAL A 31 -4.29 3.50 -5.49
C VAL A 31 -2.83 3.47 -5.09
N PHE A 32 -2.53 4.07 -3.96
CA PHE A 32 -1.20 4.08 -3.37
C PHE A 32 -1.23 3.46 -1.98
N SER A 33 -0.27 2.57 -1.72
CA SER A 33 -0.10 2.00 -0.40
C SER A 33 1.39 1.81 -0.09
N TRP A 34 1.85 2.44 0.98
CA TRP A 34 3.19 2.30 1.52
C TRP A 34 3.13 1.73 2.93
N ASP A 35 4.03 0.83 3.27
CA ASP A 35 4.16 0.17 4.59
C ASP A 35 2.91 -0.55 5.14
N THR A 36 1.90 -0.80 4.30
CA THR A 36 0.67 -1.47 4.75
C THR A 36 0.66 -2.95 4.33
N PHE A 37 0.99 -3.23 3.07
CA PHE A 37 0.94 -4.60 2.55
C PHE A 37 2.06 -5.50 3.09
N THR A 38 3.10 -4.93 3.67
CA THR A 38 4.16 -5.67 4.40
C THR A 38 3.60 -6.44 5.60
N PHE A 39 2.52 -5.94 6.23
CA PHE A 39 1.87 -6.57 7.39
C PHE A 39 0.80 -7.59 7.01
N PHE A 40 0.44 -7.70 5.73
CA PHE A 40 -0.67 -8.56 5.33
C PHE A 40 -0.19 -9.93 4.88
N THR A 41 -0.93 -10.97 5.30
CA THR A 41 -0.77 -12.31 4.74
C THR A 41 -1.23 -12.31 3.27
N GLN A 42 -0.74 -13.25 2.48
CA GLN A 42 -1.14 -13.44 1.08
C GLN A 42 -2.65 -13.51 0.90
N LYS A 43 -3.35 -14.15 1.85
CA LYS A 43 -4.82 -14.24 1.86
C LYS A 43 -5.48 -12.85 2.00
N HIS A 44 -4.93 -11.97 2.85
CA HIS A 44 -5.44 -10.61 3.01
C HIS A 44 -5.12 -9.75 1.80
N ILE A 45 -3.89 -9.84 1.28
CA ILE A 45 -3.46 -9.16 0.05
C ILE A 45 -4.42 -9.49 -1.10
N ARG A 46 -4.67 -10.78 -1.34
CA ARG A 46 -5.60 -11.22 -2.38
C ARG A 46 -6.99 -10.59 -2.22
N LYS A 47 -7.54 -10.59 -1.00
CA LYS A 47 -8.86 -10.01 -0.74
C LYS A 47 -8.90 -8.51 -1.02
N TYR A 48 -7.86 -7.77 -0.60
CA TYR A 48 -7.75 -6.36 -0.91
C TYR A 48 -7.66 -6.11 -2.42
N LEU A 49 -6.84 -6.87 -3.14
CA LEU A 49 -6.67 -6.70 -4.58
C LEU A 49 -7.96 -6.99 -5.35
N ILE A 50 -8.75 -7.99 -4.94
CA ILE A 50 -10.06 -8.27 -5.52
C ILE A 50 -11.01 -7.09 -5.32
N ASP A 51 -11.06 -6.51 -4.11
CA ASP A 51 -11.95 -5.37 -3.86
C ASP A 51 -11.45 -4.08 -4.53
N LEU A 52 -10.14 -3.86 -4.56
CA LEU A 52 -9.53 -2.74 -5.28
C LEU A 52 -9.81 -2.84 -6.79
N PHE A 53 -9.91 -4.05 -7.35
CA PHE A 53 -10.30 -4.22 -8.76
C PHE A 53 -11.68 -3.66 -9.05
N ARG A 54 -12.61 -3.75 -8.10
CA ARG A 54 -13.92 -3.12 -8.18
C ARG A 54 -13.82 -1.59 -8.14
N VAL A 55 -12.99 -1.08 -7.22
CA VAL A 55 -12.87 0.37 -6.93
C VAL A 55 -12.16 1.13 -8.04
N ILE A 56 -11.16 0.52 -8.64
CA ILE A 56 -10.32 1.16 -9.65
C ILE A 56 -11.05 1.23 -10.99
N LEU A 57 -10.91 2.36 -11.67
CA LEU A 57 -11.37 2.56 -13.05
C LEU A 57 -10.62 1.61 -14.01
N PRO A 58 -11.24 1.16 -15.11
CA PRO A 58 -10.51 0.52 -16.20
C PRO A 58 -9.35 1.40 -16.66
N GLY A 59 -8.15 0.83 -16.77
CA GLY A 59 -6.92 1.57 -17.08
C GLY A 59 -6.26 2.27 -15.88
N GLY A 60 -6.88 2.25 -14.71
CA GLY A 60 -6.30 2.83 -13.49
C GLY A 60 -5.18 1.96 -12.90
N TYR A 61 -4.36 2.56 -12.06
CA TYR A 61 -3.12 1.96 -11.53
C TYR A 61 -3.15 1.75 -10.03
N CYS A 62 -2.36 0.77 -9.59
CA CYS A 62 -1.98 0.56 -8.21
C CYS A 62 -0.47 0.67 -8.06
N PHE A 63 -0.04 1.29 -6.98
CA PHE A 63 1.31 1.22 -6.45
C PHE A 63 1.24 0.65 -5.04
N ILE A 64 1.91 -0.46 -4.78
CA ILE A 64 1.98 -1.04 -3.44
C ILE A 64 3.42 -1.37 -3.05
N HIS A 65 3.77 -1.05 -1.80
CA HIS A 65 4.97 -1.51 -1.14
C HIS A 65 4.68 -2.83 -0.42
N TYR A 66 5.56 -3.83 -0.58
CA TYR A 66 5.43 -5.17 0.03
C TYR A 66 6.78 -5.69 0.52
N ALA A 67 6.78 -6.65 1.43
CA ALA A 67 7.97 -7.36 1.86
C ALA A 67 8.36 -8.45 0.86
N ASP A 68 9.66 -8.61 0.59
CA ASP A 68 10.20 -9.74 -0.19
C ASP A 68 11.25 -10.50 0.63
N CYS A 69 10.85 -11.61 1.22
CA CYS A 69 11.67 -12.44 2.09
C CYS A 69 12.85 -13.16 1.38
N HIS A 70 13.04 -12.96 0.09
CA HIS A 70 14.31 -13.27 -0.57
C HIS A 70 15.43 -12.32 -0.16
N PHE A 71 15.10 -11.12 0.34
CA PHE A 71 16.07 -10.19 0.89
C PHE A 71 16.23 -10.40 2.39
N GLU A 72 17.48 -10.39 2.86
CA GLU A 72 17.83 -10.66 4.26
C GLU A 72 17.10 -9.70 5.23
N LYS A 73 17.03 -8.43 4.89
CA LYS A 73 16.35 -7.42 5.71
C LYS A 73 14.89 -7.76 5.93
N ASP A 74 14.15 -8.07 4.85
CA ASP A 74 12.73 -8.37 4.91
C ASP A 74 12.48 -9.69 5.64
N LEU A 75 13.33 -10.69 5.40
CA LEU A 75 13.29 -11.96 6.12
C LEU A 75 13.56 -11.78 7.62
N HIS A 76 14.49 -10.89 7.98
CA HIS A 76 14.77 -10.56 9.37
C HIS A 76 13.55 -9.95 10.06
N GLU A 77 12.89 -8.97 9.42
CA GLU A 77 11.68 -8.35 9.97
C GLU A 77 10.51 -9.36 10.05
N ALA A 78 10.37 -10.26 9.09
CA ALA A 78 9.38 -11.31 9.13
C ALA A 78 9.64 -12.32 10.27
N LYS A 79 10.89 -12.73 10.49
CA LYS A 79 11.28 -13.60 11.62
C LYS A 79 10.99 -12.97 12.98
N ARG A 80 11.05 -11.65 13.09
CA ARG A 80 10.69 -10.90 14.30
C ARG A 80 9.20 -10.69 14.47
N GLY A 81 8.37 -11.09 13.48
CA GLY A 81 6.93 -10.95 13.51
C GLY A 81 6.43 -9.53 13.18
N TYR A 82 7.28 -8.66 12.64
CA TYR A 82 6.90 -7.33 12.21
C TYR A 82 6.25 -7.36 10.83
N TRP A 83 6.79 -8.15 9.90
CA TRP A 83 6.25 -8.31 8.55
C TRP A 83 5.76 -9.73 8.30
N ASN A 84 4.98 -9.92 7.23
CA ASN A 84 4.57 -11.25 6.81
C ASN A 84 5.58 -11.83 5.80
N TYR A 85 5.63 -13.16 5.75
CA TYR A 85 6.44 -13.90 4.78
C TYR A 85 5.77 -13.81 3.40
N ASN A 86 6.18 -12.81 2.62
CA ASN A 86 5.81 -12.66 1.23
C ASN A 86 7.06 -12.74 0.34
N THR A 87 6.89 -13.03 -0.93
CA THR A 87 7.96 -13.01 -1.91
C THR A 87 7.51 -12.32 -3.19
N LYS A 88 8.46 -11.81 -3.99
CA LYS A 88 8.17 -11.22 -5.31
C LYS A 88 7.37 -12.19 -6.19
N THR A 89 7.73 -13.47 -6.16
CA THR A 89 7.06 -14.52 -6.95
C THR A 89 5.60 -14.70 -6.53
N GLU A 90 5.34 -14.75 -5.23
CA GLU A 90 3.98 -14.89 -4.70
C GLU A 90 3.14 -13.64 -4.96
N MET A 91 3.72 -12.45 -4.77
CA MET A 91 3.06 -11.18 -5.07
C MET A 91 2.68 -11.10 -6.54
N ARG A 92 3.58 -11.44 -7.46
CA ARG A 92 3.30 -11.53 -8.90
C ARG A 92 2.10 -12.43 -9.17
N LYS A 93 2.14 -13.65 -8.65
CA LYS A 93 1.07 -14.63 -8.81
C LYS A 93 -0.28 -14.12 -8.30
N ILE A 94 -0.30 -13.45 -7.15
CA ILE A 94 -1.54 -12.90 -6.58
C ILE A 94 -2.09 -11.77 -7.45
N ILE A 95 -1.24 -10.86 -7.93
CA ILE A 95 -1.62 -9.73 -8.79
C ILE A 95 -2.21 -10.24 -10.10
N ASP A 96 -1.52 -11.18 -10.77
CA ASP A 96 -1.98 -11.81 -12.03
C ASP A 96 -3.32 -12.52 -11.83
N GLN A 97 -3.48 -13.30 -10.76
CA GLN A 97 -4.72 -14.03 -10.46
C GLN A 97 -5.89 -13.11 -10.11
N CYS A 98 -5.61 -11.86 -9.68
CA CYS A 98 -6.64 -10.84 -9.47
C CYS A 98 -7.01 -10.09 -10.77
N GLY A 99 -6.40 -10.44 -11.90
CA GLY A 99 -6.74 -9.89 -13.22
C GLY A 99 -6.05 -8.58 -13.58
N TYR A 100 -4.99 -8.21 -12.90
CA TYR A 100 -4.20 -7.01 -13.19
C TYR A 100 -3.04 -7.30 -14.15
N ASN A 101 -2.68 -6.31 -14.96
CA ASN A 101 -1.47 -6.29 -15.75
C ASN A 101 -0.32 -5.72 -14.90
N ILE A 102 0.74 -6.47 -14.69
CA ILE A 102 1.93 -5.99 -13.98
C ILE A 102 2.73 -5.12 -14.92
N ILE A 103 2.99 -3.89 -14.49
CA ILE A 103 3.80 -2.91 -15.21
C ILE A 103 5.26 -3.03 -14.76
N GLU A 104 5.46 -3.03 -13.44
CA GLU A 104 6.79 -3.04 -12.85
C GLU A 104 6.76 -3.71 -11.47
N MET A 105 7.83 -4.43 -11.15
CA MET A 105 8.09 -4.91 -9.79
C MET A 105 9.57 -4.79 -9.53
N ASP A 106 9.95 -3.84 -8.67
CA ASP A 106 11.34 -3.52 -8.39
C ASP A 106 11.54 -3.09 -6.94
N GLN A 107 12.67 -2.51 -6.63
CA GLN A 107 13.11 -2.14 -5.30
C GLN A 107 13.74 -0.74 -5.32
N PHE A 108 13.27 0.17 -4.47
CA PHE A 108 13.90 1.49 -4.29
C PHE A 108 15.20 1.41 -3.48
N SER A 109 15.19 0.53 -2.48
CA SER A 109 16.32 0.29 -1.59
C SER A 109 16.12 -1.07 -0.91
N PRO A 110 17.15 -1.64 -0.27
CA PRO A 110 17.01 -2.89 0.46
C PRO A 110 15.82 -2.87 1.43
N GLY A 111 14.85 -3.75 1.22
CA GLY A 111 13.61 -3.86 2.00
C GLY A 111 12.50 -2.88 1.61
N ALA A 112 12.62 -2.17 0.48
CA ALA A 112 11.58 -1.30 -0.04
C ALA A 112 11.13 -1.77 -1.43
N ASN A 113 10.53 -2.96 -1.47
CA ASN A 113 10.06 -3.60 -2.69
C ASN A 113 8.69 -3.05 -3.08
N TYR A 114 8.47 -2.76 -4.34
CA TYR A 114 7.21 -2.26 -4.83
C TYR A 114 6.70 -3.00 -6.06
N ALA A 115 5.40 -2.90 -6.28
CA ALA A 115 4.73 -3.35 -7.49
C ALA A 115 3.85 -2.23 -8.03
N ILE A 116 3.99 -1.97 -9.33
CA ILE A 116 3.09 -1.13 -10.13
C ILE A 116 2.31 -2.05 -11.04
N PHE A 117 1.00 -1.97 -10.99
CA PHE A 117 0.13 -2.79 -11.82
C PHE A 117 -1.13 -2.02 -12.19
N GLN A 118 -1.75 -2.43 -13.29
CA GLN A 118 -2.85 -1.73 -13.93
C GLN A 118 -4.07 -2.64 -14.04
N LYS A 119 -5.24 -2.10 -13.74
CA LYS A 119 -6.48 -2.76 -14.13
C LYS A 119 -6.65 -2.69 -15.64
N PRO A 120 -6.89 -3.82 -16.34
CA PRO A 120 -7.16 -3.80 -17.77
C PRO A 120 -8.31 -2.84 -18.11
N GLY A 121 -8.19 -2.11 -19.20
CA GLY A 121 -9.20 -1.21 -19.69
C GLY A 121 -8.99 -0.92 -21.16
N LYS A 122 -10.04 -0.48 -21.84
CA LYS A 122 -9.88 0.08 -23.16
C LYS A 122 -8.95 1.29 -23.06
N ASP A 123 -8.02 1.41 -24.02
CA ASP A 123 -6.97 2.39 -24.11
C ASP A 123 -7.46 3.81 -23.87
N ASN A 124 -7.65 4.15 -22.62
CA ASN A 124 -7.63 5.52 -22.19
C ASN A 124 -6.23 5.71 -21.59
N PRO A 125 -5.30 6.27 -22.35
CA PRO A 125 -4.12 6.80 -21.70
C PRO A 125 -4.66 7.78 -20.67
N VAL A 126 -4.52 7.42 -19.40
CA VAL A 126 -4.72 8.41 -18.34
C VAL A 126 -3.65 9.43 -18.60
N VAL A 127 -4.04 10.48 -19.32
CA VAL A 127 -3.17 11.62 -19.53
C VAL A 127 -3.02 12.22 -18.15
N TYR A 128 -1.99 11.78 -17.44
CA TYR A 128 -1.54 12.48 -16.26
C TYR A 128 -1.14 13.87 -16.73
N LYS A 129 -2.06 14.82 -16.59
CA LYS A 129 -1.67 16.20 -16.60
C LYS A 129 -0.72 16.31 -15.43
N VAL A 130 0.58 16.30 -15.72
CA VAL A 130 1.60 16.61 -14.72
C VAL A 130 1.23 17.99 -14.24
N ILE A 131 0.56 18.06 -13.10
CA ILE A 131 0.34 19.33 -12.42
C ILE A 131 1.73 19.64 -11.90
N GLU A 132 2.41 20.52 -12.61
CA GLU A 132 3.68 21.05 -12.12
C GLU A 132 3.41 21.55 -10.69
N PRO A 133 4.20 21.09 -9.73
CA PRO A 133 4.02 21.57 -8.37
C PRO A 133 4.15 23.11 -8.41
N PRO A 134 3.32 23.84 -7.64
CA PRO A 134 3.42 25.30 -7.56
C PRO A 134 4.88 25.71 -7.37
N ALA A 135 5.31 26.77 -8.02
CA ALA A 135 6.72 27.20 -8.01
C ALA A 135 7.26 27.43 -6.57
N ASP A 136 6.36 27.64 -5.63
CA ASP A 136 6.62 27.89 -4.22
C ASP A 136 6.53 26.63 -3.33
N TRP A 137 6.27 25.44 -3.89
CA TRP A 137 6.12 24.22 -3.09
C TRP A 137 7.34 23.90 -2.20
N LYS A 138 8.55 24.33 -2.61
CA LYS A 138 9.79 24.20 -1.83
C LYS A 138 9.87 25.17 -0.66
N THR A 139 9.06 26.22 -0.68
CA THR A 139 9.04 27.27 0.35
C THR A 139 7.88 27.12 1.33
N ILE A 140 7.00 26.13 1.12
CA ILE A 140 5.97 25.80 2.11
C ILE A 140 6.69 25.31 3.35
N PRO A 141 6.67 26.05 4.47
CA PRO A 141 7.29 25.59 5.69
C PRO A 141 6.63 24.29 6.10
N ILE A 142 7.39 23.20 6.11
CA ILE A 142 6.93 21.97 6.73
C ILE A 142 6.83 22.30 8.22
N PRO A 143 5.63 22.37 8.82
CA PRO A 143 5.55 22.60 10.26
C PRO A 143 6.36 21.51 10.95
N PRO A 144 7.11 21.81 12.01
CA PRO A 144 7.83 20.81 12.76
C PRO A 144 6.83 19.69 13.06
N LEU A 145 7.17 18.48 12.63
CA LEU A 145 6.41 17.27 12.98
C LEU A 145 6.47 17.22 14.51
N ASP A 146 5.35 17.54 15.12
CA ASP A 146 5.11 17.24 16.53
C ASP A 146 5.02 15.71 16.61
N ILE A 147 6.18 15.06 16.63
CA ILE A 147 6.28 13.62 16.78
C ILE A 147 5.94 13.40 18.26
N PRO A 148 4.76 12.89 18.59
CA PRO A 148 4.46 12.56 19.97
C PRO A 148 5.58 11.64 20.46
N GLU A 149 6.17 12.00 21.59
CA GLU A 149 7.20 11.20 22.24
C GLU A 149 6.82 9.74 22.15
N ARG A 150 7.75 8.94 21.63
CA ARG A 150 7.65 7.50 21.34
C ARG A 150 6.51 6.85 22.12
N ILE A 151 5.55 6.33 21.39
CA ILE A 151 4.71 5.25 21.93
C ILE A 151 5.69 4.12 22.25
N VAL A 152 6.11 4.05 23.52
CA VAL A 152 6.91 2.93 24.03
C VAL A 152 6.10 1.68 23.73
N PRO A 153 6.64 0.69 22.98
CA PRO A 153 5.92 -0.54 22.75
C PRO A 153 5.54 -1.08 24.14
N ARG A 154 4.24 -1.28 24.37
CA ARG A 154 3.80 -2.04 25.56
C ARG A 154 4.55 -3.35 25.50
N THR A 155 5.43 -3.58 26.47
CA THR A 155 6.07 -4.88 26.69
C THR A 155 4.98 -5.89 27.04
N GLY A 156 4.32 -6.38 26.00
CA GLY A 156 3.34 -7.45 26.12
C GLY A 156 4.09 -8.71 26.48
N LYS A 157 3.85 -9.22 27.68
CA LYS A 157 4.33 -10.52 28.13
C LYS A 157 4.05 -11.55 27.02
N SER A 158 5.10 -12.13 26.47
CA SER A 158 5.01 -13.21 25.49
C SER A 158 4.19 -14.34 26.10
N LYS A 159 3.01 -14.63 25.55
CA LYS A 159 2.29 -15.84 25.87
C LYS A 159 3.13 -17.01 25.37
N LYS A 160 3.72 -17.77 26.30
CA LYS A 160 4.35 -19.07 26.01
C LYS A 160 3.30 -19.96 25.34
N TYR A 161 3.47 -20.25 24.07
CA TYR A 161 2.76 -21.33 23.43
C TYR A 161 3.32 -22.64 23.96
N ASN A 162 2.57 -23.31 24.86
CA ASN A 162 2.85 -24.70 25.24
C ASN A 162 2.53 -25.59 24.04
N LYS A 163 3.56 -26.24 23.49
CA LYS A 163 3.40 -27.39 22.61
C LYS A 163 2.82 -28.55 23.43
N LYS A 164 1.68 -29.06 23.04
CA LYS A 164 1.26 -30.42 23.23
C LYS A 164 1.13 -31.09 21.89
#